data_1860fdfc21f11f623ec3f32a07fffd98
#
_entry.id   1860fdfc21f11f623ec3f32a07fffd98
#
_cell.length_a   1.000
_cell.length_b   1.000
_cell.length_c   1.000
_cell.angle_alpha   90.00
_cell.angle_beta   90.00
_cell.angle_gamma   90.00
#
_symmetry.space_group_name_H-M   'P 1'
#
loop_
_entity.id
_entity.type
_entity.pdbx_description
1 polymer ?
#
loop_
_entity_poly.entity_id
_entity_poly.type
_entity_poly.pdbx_seq_one_letter_code
_entity_poly.pdbx_strand_id
1 'polypeptide(L)'
;MKVLLINGSPKPERCTYTALSEVAKTLEAEGIETEIVHIGNQAIRGCIDCRACKKNGKCVFNDIVNEVAPKFAECDGLVVGTPVYYASANGNLISFLDRLFFNTPFDKRMKVGAAVVSARRGGCSATFDELNKYFTIVGMPVASSQYWNSVHGFTPEDVRKDEEGLQTMRTLGKNMAFLIKSIALGKEKYGLPEREPQILTNFID
;
A
#
# COMPACT_ATOMS: atom_id res chain seq x y z
N MET A 1 -4.57 6.50 15.63
CA MET A 1 -4.68 6.11 14.21
C MET A 1 -3.31 5.72 13.72
N LYS A 2 -3.22 4.71 12.88
CA LYS A 2 -1.92 4.16 12.42
C LYS A 2 -1.93 3.88 10.92
N VAL A 3 -0.82 4.17 10.25
CA VAL A 3 -0.58 3.83 8.84
C VAL A 3 0.63 2.92 8.73
N LEU A 4 0.46 1.82 8.02
CA LEU A 4 1.53 0.90 7.66
C LEU A 4 2.07 1.30 6.28
N LEU A 5 3.40 1.42 6.16
CA LEU A 5 4.07 1.71 4.89
C LEU A 5 4.94 0.52 4.49
N ILE A 6 4.71 -0.03 3.31
CA ILE A 6 5.48 -1.16 2.78
C ILE A 6 6.55 -0.65 1.83
N ASN A 7 7.80 -0.86 2.17
CA ASN A 7 8.92 -0.60 1.27
C ASN A 7 9.25 -1.84 0.44
N GLY A 8 8.79 -1.86 -0.81
CA GLY A 8 9.02 -2.94 -1.78
C GLY A 8 10.35 -2.86 -2.53
N SER A 9 11.21 -1.90 -2.21
CA SER A 9 12.55 -1.81 -2.80
C SER A 9 13.44 -2.97 -2.33
N PRO A 10 14.25 -3.59 -3.20
CA PRO A 10 15.27 -4.57 -2.78
C PRO A 10 16.31 -3.98 -1.81
N LYS A 11 16.46 -2.66 -1.80
CA LYS A 11 17.40 -1.94 -0.96
C LYS A 11 16.65 -1.12 0.09
N PRO A 12 17.00 -1.24 1.39
CA PRO A 12 16.20 -0.67 2.48
C PRO A 12 16.12 0.86 2.44
N GLU A 13 17.21 1.56 2.15
CA GLU A 13 17.33 3.01 2.32
C GLU A 13 17.67 3.73 1.00
N ARG A 14 16.90 3.45 -0.08
CA ARG A 14 17.08 4.09 -1.38
C ARG A 14 15.88 4.98 -1.74
N CYS A 15 15.72 5.29 -3.02
CA CYS A 15 14.72 6.23 -3.54
C CYS A 15 13.30 5.99 -3.01
N THR A 16 12.85 4.74 -3.01
CA THR A 16 11.51 4.38 -2.50
C THR A 16 11.38 4.71 -1.01
N TYR A 17 12.39 4.37 -0.20
CA TYR A 17 12.40 4.68 1.23
C TYR A 17 12.39 6.20 1.47
N THR A 18 13.14 6.98 0.69
CA THR A 18 13.16 8.45 0.79
C THR A 18 11.76 9.01 0.56
N ALA A 19 11.04 8.53 -0.46
CA ALA A 19 9.66 8.93 -0.73
C ALA A 19 8.71 8.53 0.42
N LEU A 20 8.76 7.28 0.86
CA LEU A 20 7.93 6.79 1.97
C LEU A 20 8.21 7.52 3.28
N SER A 21 9.47 7.88 3.55
CA SER A 21 9.84 8.65 4.74
C SER A 21 9.25 10.07 4.73
N GLU A 22 9.12 10.70 3.56
CA GLU A 22 8.47 12.01 3.44
C GLU A 22 6.95 11.91 3.71
N VAL A 23 6.30 10.84 3.22
CA VAL A 23 4.89 10.55 3.55
C VAL A 23 4.73 10.28 5.04
N ALA A 24 5.60 9.44 5.64
CA ALA A 24 5.55 9.09 7.05
C ALA A 24 5.69 10.33 7.95
N LYS A 25 6.72 11.16 7.72
CA LYS A 25 6.91 12.42 8.46
C LYS A 25 5.68 13.32 8.38
N THR A 26 5.04 13.39 7.22
CA THR A 26 3.85 14.22 7.04
C THR A 26 2.66 13.66 7.82
N LEU A 27 2.46 12.35 7.80
CA LEU A 27 1.42 11.67 8.59
C LEU A 27 1.65 11.86 10.10
N GLU A 28 2.88 11.74 10.57
CA GLU A 28 3.27 11.96 11.96
C GLU A 28 3.02 13.41 12.41
N ALA A 29 3.33 14.38 11.55
CA ALA A 29 3.01 15.78 11.80
C ALA A 29 1.49 16.03 11.88
N GLU A 30 0.67 15.19 11.26
CA GLU A 30 -0.78 15.18 11.34
C GLU A 30 -1.32 14.33 12.51
N GLY A 31 -0.45 13.80 13.38
CA GLY A 31 -0.82 13.03 14.57
C GLY A 31 -1.20 11.56 14.26
N ILE A 32 -0.74 11.00 13.16
CA ILE A 32 -0.95 9.60 12.78
C ILE A 32 0.34 8.82 12.98
N GLU A 33 0.29 7.76 13.77
CA GLU A 33 1.41 6.84 13.95
C GLU A 33 1.77 6.14 12.64
N THR A 34 3.07 5.99 12.36
CA THR A 34 3.55 5.31 11.15
C THR A 34 4.51 4.17 11.47
N GLU A 35 4.51 3.16 10.61
CA GLU A 35 5.48 2.08 10.64
C GLU A 35 5.90 1.74 9.20
N ILE A 36 7.20 1.87 8.89
CA ILE A 36 7.74 1.45 7.59
C ILE A 36 8.30 0.02 7.72
N VAL A 37 7.71 -0.91 6.99
CA VAL A 37 8.19 -2.30 6.90
C VAL A 37 8.89 -2.51 5.57
N HIS A 38 10.16 -2.87 5.64
CA HIS A 38 10.95 -3.26 4.47
C HIS A 38 10.75 -4.75 4.19
N ILE A 39 10.14 -5.09 3.07
CA ILE A 39 9.96 -6.49 2.68
C ILE A 39 11.24 -7.07 2.04
N GLY A 40 12.14 -6.19 1.67
CA GLY A 40 13.53 -6.49 1.37
C GLY A 40 13.77 -7.29 0.10
N ASN A 41 14.92 -7.93 0.14
CA ASN A 41 15.37 -8.88 -0.87
C ASN A 41 15.08 -10.35 -0.46
N GLN A 42 14.11 -10.55 0.40
CA GLN A 42 13.68 -11.88 0.81
C GLN A 42 13.07 -12.64 -0.37
N ALA A 43 13.24 -13.96 -0.38
CA ALA A 43 12.64 -14.82 -1.38
C ALA A 43 11.13 -14.97 -1.10
N ILE A 44 10.33 -14.03 -1.60
CA ILE A 44 8.88 -14.04 -1.44
C ILE A 44 8.27 -14.81 -2.61
N ARG A 45 7.73 -15.99 -2.31
CA ARG A 45 7.05 -16.81 -3.30
C ARG A 45 5.66 -16.27 -3.63
N GLY A 46 5.27 -16.33 -4.90
CA GLY A 46 3.92 -16.01 -5.36
C GLY A 46 2.85 -16.95 -4.77
N CYS A 47 1.59 -16.53 -4.82
CA CYS A 47 0.46 -17.35 -4.39
C CYS A 47 0.32 -18.59 -5.27
N ILE A 48 0.09 -19.76 -4.65
CA ILE A 48 -0.12 -21.05 -5.34
C ILE A 48 -1.58 -21.50 -5.34
N ASP A 49 -2.52 -20.62 -4.97
CA ASP A 49 -3.97 -20.87 -4.86
C ASP A 49 -4.34 -22.16 -4.07
N CYS A 50 -3.56 -22.51 -3.07
CA CYS A 50 -3.83 -23.68 -2.22
C CYS A 50 -5.03 -23.50 -1.29
N ARG A 51 -5.54 -22.30 -1.12
CA ARG A 51 -6.70 -21.91 -0.28
C ARG A 51 -6.60 -22.29 1.20
N ALA A 52 -5.45 -22.74 1.67
CA ALA A 52 -5.26 -23.08 3.09
C ALA A 52 -5.49 -21.88 4.02
N CYS A 53 -5.19 -20.66 3.57
CA CYS A 53 -5.44 -19.43 4.32
C CYS A 53 -6.93 -19.20 4.64
N LYS A 54 -7.85 -19.67 3.79
CA LYS A 54 -9.30 -19.57 4.06
C LYS A 54 -9.73 -20.44 5.25
N LYS A 55 -8.98 -21.54 5.54
CA LYS A 55 -9.21 -22.42 6.68
C LYS A 55 -8.43 -22.00 7.92
N ASN A 56 -7.18 -21.59 7.73
CA ASN A 56 -6.21 -21.39 8.82
C ASN A 56 -6.03 -19.91 9.22
N GLY A 57 -6.60 -18.96 8.46
CA GLY A 57 -6.44 -17.52 8.69
C GLY A 57 -5.04 -16.98 8.37
N LYS A 58 -4.12 -17.83 7.86
CA LYS A 58 -2.75 -17.45 7.51
C LYS A 58 -2.22 -18.24 6.33
N CYS A 59 -1.25 -17.67 5.62
CA CYS A 59 -0.60 -18.32 4.50
C CYS A 59 0.19 -19.56 4.95
N VAL A 60 0.26 -20.59 4.10
CA VAL A 60 1.06 -21.81 4.37
C VAL A 60 2.56 -21.54 4.37
N PHE A 61 3.01 -20.52 3.64
CA PHE A 61 4.40 -20.09 3.66
C PHE A 61 4.64 -19.20 4.89
N ASN A 62 5.51 -19.66 5.78
CA ASN A 62 5.84 -18.94 7.00
C ASN A 62 6.95 -17.93 6.72
N ASP A 63 6.57 -16.76 6.24
CA ASP A 63 7.46 -15.66 5.85
C ASP A 63 6.86 -14.30 6.21
N ILE A 64 7.48 -13.22 5.77
CA ILE A 64 7.12 -11.83 6.05
C ILE A 64 5.63 -11.50 5.79
N VAL A 65 4.94 -12.23 4.89
CA VAL A 65 3.50 -12.01 4.65
C VAL A 65 2.69 -12.30 5.92
N ASN A 66 3.00 -13.39 6.61
CA ASN A 66 2.31 -13.73 7.87
C ASN A 66 2.66 -12.81 9.04
N GLU A 67 3.85 -12.19 8.99
CA GLU A 67 4.28 -11.21 10.00
C GLU A 67 3.60 -9.86 9.81
N VAL A 68 3.36 -9.45 8.55
CA VAL A 68 2.76 -8.16 8.22
C VAL A 68 1.22 -8.21 8.27
N ALA A 69 0.61 -9.35 8.02
CA ALA A 69 -0.84 -9.49 8.00
C ALA A 69 -1.55 -8.96 9.27
N PRO A 70 -1.12 -9.28 10.52
CA PRO A 70 -1.70 -8.71 11.72
C PRO A 70 -1.47 -7.20 11.85
N LYS A 71 -0.30 -6.69 11.46
CA LYS A 71 -0.02 -5.25 11.46
C LYS A 71 -0.98 -4.50 10.53
N PHE A 72 -1.26 -5.05 9.35
CA PHE A 72 -2.22 -4.47 8.42
C PHE A 72 -3.64 -4.49 8.98
N ALA A 73 -4.03 -5.53 9.73
CA ALA A 73 -5.35 -5.60 10.37
C ALA A 73 -5.57 -4.44 11.35
N GLU A 74 -4.54 -4.06 12.10
CA GLU A 74 -4.59 -3.02 13.14
C GLU A 74 -4.49 -1.58 12.58
N CYS A 75 -4.06 -1.40 11.33
CA CYS A 75 -3.87 -0.07 10.74
C CYS A 75 -5.15 0.51 10.13
N ASP A 76 -5.24 1.84 10.10
CA ASP A 76 -6.30 2.61 9.42
C ASP A 76 -5.97 2.86 7.95
N GLY A 77 -4.72 2.71 7.57
CA GLY A 77 -4.26 2.89 6.19
C GLY A 77 -3.03 2.07 5.84
N LEU A 78 -2.83 1.90 4.53
CA LEU A 78 -1.71 1.17 3.94
C LEU A 78 -1.10 1.98 2.79
N VAL A 79 0.18 2.31 2.89
CA VAL A 79 0.96 2.88 1.78
C VAL A 79 1.89 1.81 1.22
N VAL A 80 1.90 1.65 -0.09
CA VAL A 80 2.75 0.68 -0.77
C VAL A 80 3.74 1.41 -1.67
N GLY A 81 5.03 1.29 -1.37
CA GLY A 81 6.10 1.92 -2.15
C GLY A 81 6.91 0.93 -2.96
N THR A 82 7.22 1.26 -4.22
CA THR A 82 7.99 0.40 -5.13
C THR A 82 8.92 1.19 -6.05
N PRO A 83 10.09 0.65 -6.40
CA PRO A 83 10.79 1.10 -7.61
C PRO A 83 10.09 0.55 -8.86
N VAL A 84 10.23 1.27 -9.97
CA VAL A 84 9.76 0.79 -11.29
C VAL A 84 10.75 -0.23 -11.88
N TYR A 85 10.24 -1.40 -12.22
CA TYR A 85 10.93 -2.43 -12.98
C TYR A 85 10.11 -2.78 -14.23
N TYR A 86 10.62 -2.45 -15.43
CA TYR A 86 9.93 -2.74 -16.70
C TYR A 86 8.48 -2.21 -16.75
N ALA A 87 8.27 -0.97 -16.28
CA ALA A 87 6.96 -0.30 -16.17
C ALA A 87 5.94 -1.04 -15.28
N SER A 88 6.42 -1.79 -14.30
CA SER A 88 5.64 -2.53 -13.31
C SER A 88 6.29 -2.36 -11.94
N ALA A 89 5.63 -2.80 -10.88
CA ALA A 89 6.20 -2.87 -9.56
C ALA A 89 7.26 -3.97 -9.44
N ASN A 90 8.09 -3.89 -8.41
CA ASN A 90 9.04 -4.97 -8.10
C ASN A 90 8.32 -6.30 -7.90
N GLY A 91 8.80 -7.38 -8.55
CA GLY A 91 8.14 -8.69 -8.55
C GLY A 91 7.96 -9.29 -7.14
N ASN A 92 8.89 -9.07 -6.21
CA ASN A 92 8.73 -9.49 -4.82
C ASN A 92 7.57 -8.77 -4.13
N LEU A 93 7.39 -7.47 -4.42
CA LEU A 93 6.26 -6.73 -3.89
C LEU A 93 4.93 -7.27 -4.42
N ILE A 94 4.83 -7.56 -5.72
CA ILE A 94 3.61 -8.15 -6.29
C ILE A 94 3.30 -9.50 -5.64
N SER A 95 4.30 -10.40 -5.53
CA SER A 95 4.13 -11.68 -4.84
C SER A 95 3.70 -11.53 -3.38
N PHE A 96 4.22 -10.50 -2.70
CA PHE A 96 3.83 -10.14 -1.34
C PHE A 96 2.39 -9.67 -1.27
N LEU A 97 1.98 -8.73 -2.13
CA LEU A 97 0.65 -8.15 -2.14
C LEU A 97 -0.43 -9.17 -2.52
N ASP A 98 -0.19 -9.99 -3.56
CA ASP A 98 -1.10 -11.09 -3.94
C ASP A 98 -1.45 -11.96 -2.72
N ARG A 99 -0.43 -12.31 -1.96
CA ARG A 99 -0.61 -13.16 -0.78
C ARG A 99 -1.19 -12.39 0.40
N LEU A 100 -0.76 -11.16 0.66
CA LEU A 100 -1.25 -10.35 1.77
C LEU A 100 -2.75 -10.06 1.60
N PHE A 101 -3.17 -9.60 0.42
CA PHE A 101 -4.57 -9.26 0.18
C PHE A 101 -5.49 -10.48 0.11
N PHE A 102 -5.01 -11.60 -0.43
CA PHE A 102 -5.77 -12.84 -0.50
C PHE A 102 -5.88 -13.59 0.83
N ASN A 103 -4.82 -13.52 1.65
CA ASN A 103 -4.70 -14.29 2.90
C ASN A 103 -5.48 -13.67 4.07
N THR A 104 -5.59 -12.34 4.12
CA THR A 104 -6.11 -11.64 5.29
C THR A 104 -7.65 -11.67 5.36
N PRO A 105 -8.24 -12.27 6.41
CA PRO A 105 -9.69 -12.47 6.51
C PRO A 105 -10.46 -11.24 7.02
N PHE A 106 -9.77 -10.20 7.51
CA PHE A 106 -10.42 -9.02 8.06
C PHE A 106 -11.00 -8.11 6.96
N ASP A 107 -12.00 -7.32 7.33
CA ASP A 107 -12.60 -6.31 6.46
C ASP A 107 -11.62 -5.15 6.21
N LYS A 108 -11.29 -4.93 4.95
CA LYS A 108 -10.36 -3.87 4.51
C LYS A 108 -11.08 -2.60 4.08
N ARG A 109 -12.42 -2.66 3.97
CA ARG A 109 -13.21 -1.51 3.52
C ARG A 109 -12.95 -0.30 4.40
N MET A 110 -12.85 0.86 3.75
CA MET A 110 -12.61 2.16 4.38
C MET A 110 -11.26 2.30 5.12
N LYS A 111 -10.35 1.32 5.05
CA LYS A 111 -8.93 1.61 5.30
C LYS A 111 -8.40 2.39 4.11
N VAL A 112 -7.64 3.45 4.33
CA VAL A 112 -7.14 4.30 3.24
C VAL A 112 -5.91 3.68 2.60
N GLY A 113 -5.93 3.52 1.27
CA GLY A 113 -4.81 3.01 0.48
C GLY A 113 -4.04 4.11 -0.25
N ALA A 114 -2.75 3.92 -0.46
CA ALA A 114 -1.96 4.76 -1.37
C ALA A 114 -0.79 4.00 -2.00
N ALA A 115 -0.55 4.22 -3.28
CA ALA A 115 0.64 3.77 -3.97
C ALA A 115 1.67 4.90 -4.08
N VAL A 116 2.96 4.57 -3.90
CA VAL A 116 4.10 5.47 -4.09
C VAL A 116 5.12 4.80 -5.01
N VAL A 117 5.53 5.49 -6.05
CA VAL A 117 6.40 4.93 -7.07
C VAL A 117 7.70 5.73 -7.17
N SER A 118 8.83 5.05 -7.25
CA SER A 118 10.11 5.70 -7.53
C SER A 118 10.72 5.20 -8.84
N ALA A 119 11.16 6.11 -9.69
CA ALA A 119 11.79 5.76 -10.96
C ALA A 119 12.93 6.71 -11.28
N ARG A 120 13.87 6.25 -12.11
CA ARG A 120 14.85 7.14 -12.71
C ARG A 120 14.19 8.02 -13.78
N ARG A 121 13.23 7.47 -14.56
CA ARG A 121 12.61 8.16 -15.69
C ARG A 121 11.16 7.75 -15.96
N GLY A 122 10.91 6.66 -16.68
CA GLY A 122 9.58 6.27 -17.17
C GLY A 122 8.97 5.10 -16.43
N GLY A 123 7.67 4.83 -16.70
CA GLY A 123 6.93 3.68 -16.18
C GLY A 123 6.16 3.92 -14.88
N CYS A 124 6.19 5.14 -14.32
CA CYS A 124 5.53 5.45 -13.05
C CYS A 124 4.01 5.26 -13.11
N SER A 125 3.33 5.79 -14.14
CA SER A 125 1.87 5.73 -14.24
C SER A 125 1.35 4.29 -14.33
N ALA A 126 1.95 3.45 -15.17
CA ALA A 126 1.56 2.05 -15.29
C ALA A 126 1.73 1.29 -13.96
N THR A 127 2.86 1.52 -13.27
CA THR A 127 3.13 0.93 -11.95
C THR A 127 2.16 1.44 -10.88
N PHE A 128 1.84 2.72 -10.90
CA PHE A 128 0.88 3.34 -10.00
C PHE A 128 -0.52 2.74 -10.18
N ASP A 129 -0.98 2.59 -11.42
CA ASP A 129 -2.27 2.00 -11.74
C ASP A 129 -2.35 0.52 -11.31
N GLU A 130 -1.27 -0.24 -11.53
CA GLU A 130 -1.16 -1.63 -11.09
C GLU A 130 -1.40 -1.77 -9.58
N LEU A 131 -0.72 -0.96 -8.76
CA LEU A 131 -0.83 -1.03 -7.31
C LEU A 131 -2.18 -0.56 -6.77
N ASN A 132 -2.79 0.45 -7.37
CA ASN A 132 -4.10 0.95 -6.91
C ASN A 132 -5.23 -0.07 -7.07
N LYS A 133 -5.10 -1.06 -7.96
CA LYS A 133 -6.08 -2.14 -8.12
C LYS A 133 -6.22 -3.01 -6.87
N TYR A 134 -5.14 -3.19 -6.10
CA TYR A 134 -5.20 -3.92 -4.83
C TYR A 134 -6.12 -3.25 -3.81
N PHE A 135 -6.13 -1.91 -3.77
CA PHE A 135 -6.96 -1.16 -2.85
C PHE A 135 -8.42 -1.14 -3.31
N THR A 136 -8.64 -0.85 -4.58
CA THR A 136 -10.00 -0.65 -5.11
C THR A 136 -10.83 -1.93 -5.07
N ILE A 137 -10.24 -3.10 -5.36
CA ILE A 137 -10.97 -4.39 -5.36
C ILE A 137 -11.50 -4.78 -3.97
N VAL A 138 -10.89 -4.29 -2.90
CA VAL A 138 -11.30 -4.60 -1.51
C VAL A 138 -12.05 -3.44 -0.83
N GLY A 139 -12.42 -2.40 -1.58
CA GLY A 139 -13.18 -1.27 -1.08
C GLY A 139 -12.39 -0.30 -0.19
N MET A 140 -11.09 -0.22 -0.37
CA MET A 140 -10.24 0.78 0.25
C MET A 140 -10.25 2.07 -0.58
N PRO A 141 -10.64 3.24 -0.02
CA PRO A 141 -10.48 4.53 -0.68
C PRO A 141 -9.00 4.78 -0.99
N VAL A 142 -8.71 5.24 -2.20
CA VAL A 142 -7.35 5.60 -2.61
C VAL A 142 -7.10 7.07 -2.34
N ALA A 143 -6.09 7.38 -1.53
CA ALA A 143 -5.67 8.76 -1.31
C ALA A 143 -4.95 9.30 -2.55
N SER A 144 -5.37 10.47 -3.01
CA SER A 144 -4.73 11.23 -4.06
C SER A 144 -3.84 12.34 -3.49
N SER A 145 -2.94 12.84 -4.31
CA SER A 145 -2.17 14.07 -4.08
C SER A 145 -2.54 15.13 -5.12
N GLN A 146 -1.63 16.03 -5.46
CA GLN A 146 -1.80 17.00 -6.54
C GLN A 146 -1.42 16.43 -7.92
N TYR A 147 -0.75 15.28 -7.95
CA TYR A 147 -0.32 14.58 -9.16
C TYR A 147 -0.28 13.05 -8.87
N TRP A 148 0.17 12.22 -9.80
CA TRP A 148 0.43 10.80 -9.52
C TRP A 148 1.59 10.66 -8.54
N ASN A 149 1.45 9.79 -7.55
CA ASN A 149 2.37 9.69 -6.43
C ASN A 149 3.72 9.07 -6.86
N SER A 150 4.56 9.84 -7.49
CA SER A 150 5.89 9.41 -7.94
C SER A 150 6.99 10.36 -7.53
N VAL A 151 8.19 9.81 -7.38
CA VAL A 151 9.44 10.55 -7.23
C VAL A 151 10.45 10.08 -8.26
N HIS A 152 11.34 10.98 -8.69
CA HIS A 152 12.36 10.68 -9.68
C HIS A 152 13.76 10.81 -9.08
N GLY A 153 14.64 9.87 -9.42
CA GLY A 153 16.03 9.86 -9.00
C GLY A 153 16.67 8.49 -9.14
N PHE A 154 17.99 8.48 -9.23
CA PHE A 154 18.79 7.26 -9.21
C PHE A 154 19.34 6.96 -7.82
N THR A 155 19.54 8.00 -7.02
CA THR A 155 20.00 7.92 -5.62
C THR A 155 19.02 8.62 -4.69
N PRO A 156 19.10 8.42 -3.37
CA PRO A 156 18.32 9.20 -2.40
C PRO A 156 18.57 10.70 -2.50
N GLU A 157 19.80 11.10 -2.84
CA GLU A 157 20.19 12.50 -3.02
C GLU A 157 19.48 13.14 -4.21
N ASP A 158 19.28 12.37 -5.30
CA ASP A 158 18.52 12.84 -6.45
C ASP A 158 17.05 13.02 -6.11
N VAL A 159 16.45 12.06 -5.38
CA VAL A 159 15.07 12.18 -4.91
C VAL A 159 14.88 13.41 -4.01
N ARG A 160 15.89 13.74 -3.18
CA ARG A 160 15.83 14.97 -2.35
C ARG A 160 15.88 16.26 -3.18
N LYS A 161 16.35 16.21 -4.42
CA LYS A 161 16.31 17.33 -5.38
C LYS A 161 15.02 17.37 -6.20
N ASP A 162 14.23 16.29 -6.20
CA ASP A 162 12.93 16.24 -6.85
C ASP A 162 11.89 16.94 -5.96
N GLU A 163 11.90 18.27 -5.99
CA GLU A 163 11.05 19.11 -5.16
C GLU A 163 9.56 18.87 -5.42
N GLU A 164 9.17 18.64 -6.68
CA GLU A 164 7.79 18.33 -7.08
C GLU A 164 7.37 16.97 -6.54
N GLY A 165 8.21 15.95 -6.69
CA GLY A 165 7.94 14.62 -6.16
C GLY A 165 7.81 14.62 -4.65
N LEU A 166 8.69 15.31 -3.92
CA LEU A 166 8.60 15.45 -2.46
C LEU A 166 7.38 16.27 -2.02
N GLN A 167 7.01 17.32 -2.77
CA GLN A 167 5.76 18.05 -2.52
C GLN A 167 4.55 17.13 -2.71
N THR A 168 4.57 16.30 -3.75
CA THR A 168 3.53 15.29 -4.00
C THR A 168 3.40 14.31 -2.82
N MET A 169 4.53 13.85 -2.25
CA MET A 169 4.52 12.98 -1.06
C MET A 169 3.94 13.69 0.17
N ARG A 170 4.26 14.96 0.39
CA ARG A 170 3.68 15.75 1.49
C ARG A 170 2.18 15.96 1.32
N THR A 171 1.73 16.29 0.10
CA THR A 171 0.31 16.44 -0.20
C THR A 171 -0.45 15.13 -0.01
N LEU A 172 0.14 14.00 -0.46
CA LEU A 172 -0.40 12.68 -0.21
C LEU A 172 -0.58 12.40 1.29
N GLY A 173 0.43 12.67 2.11
CA GLY A 173 0.38 12.47 3.55
C GLY A 173 -0.75 13.27 4.20
N LYS A 174 -0.91 14.56 3.85
CA LYS A 174 -1.99 15.42 4.36
C LYS A 174 -3.37 14.93 3.93
N ASN A 175 -3.55 14.60 2.66
CA ASN A 175 -4.82 14.10 2.13
C ASN A 175 -5.21 12.76 2.76
N MET A 176 -4.23 11.86 2.92
CA MET A 176 -4.45 10.58 3.58
C MET A 176 -4.84 10.76 5.04
N ALA A 177 -4.18 11.66 5.78
CA ALA A 177 -4.53 11.98 7.15
C ALA A 177 -5.96 12.54 7.27
N PHE A 178 -6.34 13.44 6.37
CA PHE A 178 -7.70 13.97 6.32
C PHE A 178 -8.74 12.87 6.08
N LEU A 179 -8.49 11.99 5.11
CA LEU A 179 -9.39 10.87 4.80
C LEU A 179 -9.52 9.92 5.99
N ILE A 180 -8.44 9.52 6.64
CA ILE A 180 -8.46 8.62 7.79
C ILE A 180 -9.28 9.23 8.93
N LYS A 181 -9.03 10.50 9.27
CA LYS A 181 -9.77 11.23 10.32
C LYS A 181 -11.26 11.35 9.98
N SER A 182 -11.58 11.69 8.72
CA SER A 182 -12.96 11.83 8.26
C SER A 182 -13.72 10.50 8.25
N ILE A 183 -13.06 9.41 7.83
CA ILE A 183 -13.64 8.07 7.85
C ILE A 183 -13.89 7.61 9.28
N ALA A 184 -12.96 7.88 10.21
CA ALA A 184 -13.15 7.54 11.62
C ALA A 184 -14.38 8.25 12.22
N LEU A 185 -14.54 9.55 11.98
CA LEU A 185 -15.71 10.32 12.39
C LEU A 185 -17.00 9.83 11.73
N GLY A 186 -16.93 9.54 10.42
CA GLY A 186 -18.07 9.00 9.67
C GLY A 186 -18.50 7.63 10.20
N LYS A 187 -17.54 6.76 10.47
CA LYS A 187 -17.79 5.43 11.05
C LYS A 187 -18.40 5.49 12.45
N GLU A 188 -17.92 6.40 13.28
CA GLU A 188 -18.48 6.62 14.62
C GLU A 188 -19.95 7.09 14.56
N LYS A 189 -20.25 8.02 13.66
CA LYS A 189 -21.58 8.65 13.56
C LYS A 189 -22.61 7.82 12.78
N TYR A 190 -22.19 7.17 11.69
CA TYR A 190 -23.08 6.54 10.73
C TYR A 190 -22.89 5.02 10.58
N GLY A 191 -21.83 4.46 11.16
CA GLY A 191 -21.38 3.09 10.86
C GLY A 191 -20.68 2.99 9.49
N LEU A 192 -20.26 1.80 9.12
CA LEU A 192 -19.78 1.53 7.76
C LEU A 192 -21.00 1.31 6.83
N PRO A 193 -20.87 1.64 5.53
CA PRO A 193 -21.89 1.31 4.55
C PRO A 193 -22.27 -0.18 4.60
N GLU A 194 -23.55 -0.48 4.55
CA GLU A 194 -24.04 -1.85 4.52
C GLU A 194 -23.48 -2.58 3.29
N ARG A 195 -23.19 -3.85 3.47
CA ARG A 195 -22.67 -4.70 2.39
C ARG A 195 -23.77 -5.68 1.96
N GLU A 196 -24.17 -5.58 0.74
CA GLU A 196 -25.04 -6.59 0.13
C GLU A 196 -24.29 -7.94 0.02
N PRO A 197 -25.01 -9.08 0.05
CA PRO A 197 -24.46 -10.37 -0.31
C PRO A 197 -23.85 -10.33 -1.71
N GLN A 198 -22.63 -10.84 -1.84
CA GLN A 198 -21.94 -10.81 -3.12
C GLN A 198 -22.62 -11.71 -4.15
N ILE A 199 -23.02 -11.12 -5.27
CA ILE A 199 -23.49 -11.85 -6.44
C ILE A 199 -22.27 -12.12 -7.33
N LEU A 200 -22.00 -13.39 -7.61
CA LEU A 200 -20.93 -13.78 -8.51
C LEU A 200 -21.50 -14.08 -9.88
N THR A 201 -20.96 -13.43 -10.91
CA THR A 201 -21.25 -13.80 -12.30
C THR A 201 -20.64 -15.18 -12.58
N ASN A 202 -21.48 -16.11 -12.99
CA ASN A 202 -21.07 -17.45 -13.41
C ASN A 202 -21.82 -17.80 -14.70
N PHE A 203 -21.08 -18.12 -15.75
CA PHE A 203 -21.59 -18.52 -17.05
C PHE A 203 -21.40 -20.02 -17.34
N ILE A 204 -21.02 -20.80 -16.31
CA ILE A 204 -20.83 -22.23 -16.39
C ILE A 204 -21.98 -22.87 -15.60
N ASP A 205 -22.84 -23.57 -16.31
CA ASP A 205 -23.95 -24.37 -15.77
C ASP A 205 -23.44 -25.75 -15.30
#